data_d0e7e25de0268a5b82d909d12a14f9aa
#
_entry.id   d0e7e25de0268a5b82d909d12a14f9aa
#
_cell.length_a   1.000
_cell.length_b   1.000
_cell.length_c   1.000
_cell.angle_alpha   90.00
_cell.angle_beta   90.00
_cell.angle_gamma   90.00
#
_symmetry.space_group_name_H-M   'P 1'
#
loop_
_entity.id
_entity.type
_entity.pdbx_description
1 polymer ?
#
loop_
_entity_poly.entity_id
_entity_poly.type
_entity_poly.pdbx_seq_one_letter_code
_entity_poly.pdbx_strand_id
1 'polypeptide(L)'
;MIVGFLGKGGSGKSSVSSQMALYLNAQNKSVLAIDADHNMDLSYNLSGGEKPEMSYLSKSLADLQRAAGLEDGQKYDQAFLTDSSARFSLSPLSREIEQYSTVLENGIRLMAAGPQTDNVLYGTHCSHSLTTPLKVLLPLLQLQDNEVVVVDEKAGADGVTTGIVTGIDVGVIVCEPALHSVKIAKQIAELMDFYETPYVFVGNKVTSSEDKDFIVSELCIEPVAFLMESTSIKRNPSALVAEWSDELTTVLNSAKKMNQNNRFDRTVK
;
A
#
# COMPACT_ATOMS: atom_id res chain seq x y z
N MET A 1 6.72 3.71 -9.81
CA MET A 1 7.17 3.07 -8.54
C MET A 1 5.96 2.69 -7.71
N ILE A 2 5.96 1.49 -7.09
CA ILE A 2 4.91 1.00 -6.18
C ILE A 2 5.42 1.07 -4.75
N VAL A 3 4.74 1.85 -3.89
CA VAL A 3 5.10 2.02 -2.47
C VAL A 3 3.99 1.43 -1.60
N GLY A 4 4.33 0.43 -0.78
CA GLY A 4 3.41 -0.18 0.17
C GLY A 4 3.56 0.43 1.56
N PHE A 5 2.45 0.73 2.21
CA PHE A 5 2.42 1.24 3.58
C PHE A 5 1.98 0.14 4.55
N LEU A 6 2.83 -0.16 5.53
CA LEU A 6 2.68 -1.24 6.48
C LEU A 6 2.77 -0.71 7.91
N GLY A 7 2.22 -1.43 8.86
CA GLY A 7 2.29 -1.05 10.26
C GLY A 7 1.20 -1.69 11.10
N LYS A 8 1.31 -1.54 12.41
CA LYS A 8 0.30 -1.99 13.38
C LYS A 8 -1.05 -1.29 13.15
N GLY A 9 -2.14 -1.96 13.47
CA GLY A 9 -3.46 -1.31 13.55
C GLY A 9 -3.42 -0.10 14.49
N GLY A 10 -3.85 1.05 13.98
CA GLY A 10 -3.82 2.31 14.71
C GLY A 10 -2.51 3.10 14.64
N SER A 11 -1.43 2.60 14.01
CA SER A 11 -0.18 3.38 13.85
C SER A 11 -0.31 4.62 12.94
N GLY A 12 -1.44 4.74 12.23
CA GLY A 12 -1.69 5.83 11.28
C GLY A 12 -1.21 5.54 9.86
N LYS A 13 -0.95 4.28 9.53
CA LYS A 13 -0.60 3.80 8.21
C LYS A 13 -1.47 4.43 7.10
N SER A 14 -2.80 4.30 7.21
CA SER A 14 -3.75 4.83 6.21
C SER A 14 -3.77 6.37 6.14
N SER A 15 -3.44 7.06 7.23
CA SER A 15 -3.25 8.52 7.21
C SER A 15 -1.97 8.89 6.46
N VAL A 16 -0.87 8.17 6.69
CA VAL A 16 0.40 8.45 6.01
C VAL A 16 0.30 8.11 4.52
N SER A 17 -0.32 6.98 4.15
CA SER A 17 -0.52 6.58 2.76
C SER A 17 -1.43 7.55 2.00
N SER A 18 -2.52 8.03 2.63
CA SER A 18 -3.39 9.05 2.02
C SER A 18 -2.65 10.38 1.82
N GLN A 19 -1.88 10.83 2.80
CA GLN A 19 -1.10 12.07 2.68
C GLN A 19 0.02 11.94 1.62
N MET A 20 0.65 10.77 1.49
CA MET A 20 1.60 10.51 0.40
C MET A 20 0.92 10.57 -0.97
N ALA A 21 -0.27 9.98 -1.11
CA ALA A 21 -1.02 10.03 -2.38
C ALA A 21 -1.41 11.47 -2.76
N LEU A 22 -1.90 12.26 -1.79
CA LEU A 22 -2.23 13.68 -1.98
C LEU A 22 -1.00 14.51 -2.32
N TYR A 23 0.12 14.29 -1.62
CA TYR A 23 1.40 14.95 -1.88
C TYR A 23 1.90 14.69 -3.29
N LEU A 24 1.90 13.43 -3.73
CA LEU A 24 2.33 13.04 -5.08
C LEU A 24 1.44 13.67 -6.16
N ASN A 25 0.13 13.67 -5.94
CA ASN A 25 -0.83 14.29 -6.84
C ASN A 25 -0.60 15.82 -6.95
N ALA A 26 -0.32 16.50 -5.84
CA ALA A 26 0.05 17.91 -5.83
C ALA A 26 1.37 18.21 -6.57
N GLN A 27 2.25 17.20 -6.70
CA GLN A 27 3.47 17.24 -7.50
C GLN A 27 3.23 16.87 -8.99
N ASN A 28 1.98 16.83 -9.45
CA ASN A 28 1.58 16.45 -10.80
C ASN A 28 1.99 15.01 -11.20
N LYS A 29 2.11 14.10 -10.23
CA LYS A 29 2.27 12.67 -10.52
C LYS A 29 0.92 12.04 -10.81
N SER A 30 0.91 11.07 -11.72
CA SER A 30 -0.24 10.18 -11.93
C SER A 30 -0.27 9.15 -10.80
N VAL A 31 -1.28 9.22 -9.94
CA VAL A 31 -1.37 8.40 -8.72
C VAL A 31 -2.48 7.38 -8.84
N LEU A 32 -2.12 6.10 -8.64
CA LEU A 32 -3.06 5.03 -8.33
C LEU A 32 -2.94 4.71 -6.83
N ALA A 33 -3.98 4.99 -6.06
CA ALA A 33 -4.09 4.59 -4.66
C ALA A 33 -4.82 3.24 -4.58
N ILE A 34 -4.26 2.28 -3.85
CA ILE A 34 -4.84 0.95 -3.65
C ILE A 34 -5.08 0.72 -2.17
N ASP A 35 -6.34 0.61 -1.80
CA ASP A 35 -6.76 0.27 -0.45
C ASP A 35 -6.88 -1.25 -0.33
N ALA A 36 -5.88 -1.88 0.27
CA ALA A 36 -5.82 -3.32 0.46
C ALA A 36 -6.38 -3.78 1.82
N ASP A 37 -6.94 -2.87 2.62
CA ASP A 37 -7.61 -3.20 3.88
C ASP A 37 -9.14 -3.20 3.69
N HIS A 38 -9.81 -4.18 4.28
CA HIS A 38 -11.28 -4.27 4.27
C HIS A 38 -11.97 -3.17 5.11
N ASN A 39 -11.25 -2.47 5.98
CA ASN A 39 -11.74 -1.30 6.69
C ASN A 39 -11.90 -0.09 5.77
N MET A 40 -11.20 -0.08 4.62
CA MET A 40 -11.28 0.96 3.60
C MET A 40 -10.89 2.36 4.11
N ASP A 41 -9.96 2.43 5.07
CA ASP A 41 -9.53 3.70 5.69
C ASP A 41 -8.85 4.65 4.69
N LEU A 42 -8.03 4.13 3.76
CA LEU A 42 -7.43 4.94 2.70
C LEU A 42 -8.51 5.53 1.78
N SER A 43 -9.49 4.71 1.41
CA SER A 43 -10.61 5.12 0.55
C SER A 43 -11.40 6.26 1.19
N TYR A 44 -11.77 6.12 2.48
CA TYR A 44 -12.46 7.17 3.24
C TYR A 44 -11.63 8.44 3.37
N ASN A 45 -10.33 8.32 3.65
CA ASN A 45 -9.45 9.48 3.79
C ASN A 45 -9.33 10.28 2.49
N LEU A 46 -9.21 9.61 1.34
CA LEU A 46 -9.04 10.28 0.06
C LEU A 46 -10.34 10.86 -0.51
N SER A 47 -11.50 10.28 -0.16
CA SER A 47 -12.83 10.71 -0.63
C SER A 47 -13.56 11.67 0.33
N GLY A 48 -12.88 12.20 1.35
CA GLY A 48 -13.50 13.13 2.29
C GLY A 48 -14.49 12.50 3.27
N GLY A 49 -14.36 11.19 3.52
CA GLY A 49 -15.23 10.44 4.45
C GLY A 49 -16.43 9.78 3.79
N GLU A 50 -16.58 9.92 2.48
CA GLU A 50 -17.64 9.25 1.74
C GLU A 50 -17.14 7.93 1.15
N LYS A 51 -18.04 6.98 0.97
CA LYS A 51 -17.72 5.71 0.31
C LYS A 51 -17.87 5.89 -1.19
N PRO A 52 -16.79 5.83 -1.97
CA PRO A 52 -16.90 5.98 -3.43
C PRO A 52 -17.65 4.80 -4.05
N GLU A 53 -18.49 5.09 -5.05
CA GLU A 53 -19.09 4.05 -5.88
C GLU A 53 -18.04 3.48 -6.82
N MET A 54 -17.78 2.17 -6.69
CA MET A 54 -16.79 1.46 -7.51
C MET A 54 -16.98 -0.06 -7.45
N SER A 55 -16.43 -0.75 -8.42
CA SER A 55 -16.24 -2.21 -8.37
C SER A 55 -15.01 -2.54 -7.52
N TYR A 56 -15.14 -3.50 -6.61
CA TYR A 56 -14.05 -3.85 -5.69
C TYR A 56 -13.09 -4.88 -6.27
N LEU A 57 -11.82 -4.79 -5.88
CA LEU A 57 -10.75 -5.74 -6.25
C LEU A 57 -11.09 -7.18 -5.89
N SER A 58 -11.80 -7.42 -4.78
CA SER A 58 -12.22 -8.76 -4.39
C SER A 58 -13.04 -9.51 -5.47
N LYS A 59 -13.60 -8.79 -6.44
CA LYS A 59 -14.35 -9.35 -7.58
C LYS A 59 -13.51 -9.48 -8.85
N SER A 60 -12.27 -8.97 -8.87
CA SER A 60 -11.45 -8.85 -10.09
C SER A 60 -10.57 -10.06 -10.39
N LEU A 61 -10.45 -11.03 -9.46
CA LEU A 61 -9.44 -12.10 -9.57
C LEU A 61 -9.53 -12.88 -10.89
N ALA A 62 -10.72 -13.31 -11.26
CA ALA A 62 -10.90 -14.09 -12.51
C ALA A 62 -10.57 -13.26 -13.76
N ASP A 63 -10.92 -11.97 -13.78
CA ASP A 63 -10.63 -11.09 -14.91
C ASP A 63 -9.12 -10.82 -15.01
N LEU A 64 -8.45 -10.55 -13.89
CA LEU A 64 -7.00 -10.36 -13.85
C LEU A 64 -6.23 -11.62 -14.23
N GLN A 65 -6.67 -12.79 -13.75
CA GLN A 65 -6.06 -14.06 -14.10
C GLN A 65 -6.21 -14.35 -15.60
N ARG A 66 -7.40 -14.14 -16.17
CA ARG A 66 -7.64 -14.31 -17.60
C ARG A 66 -6.80 -13.33 -18.42
N ALA A 67 -6.74 -12.04 -18.03
CA ALA A 67 -5.91 -11.03 -18.69
C ALA A 67 -4.41 -11.35 -18.58
N ALA A 68 -3.99 -12.01 -17.50
CA ALA A 68 -2.63 -12.52 -17.32
C ALA A 68 -2.35 -13.81 -18.13
N GLY A 69 -3.36 -14.39 -18.80
CA GLY A 69 -3.21 -15.59 -19.64
C GLY A 69 -3.48 -16.92 -18.89
N LEU A 70 -4.05 -16.89 -17.68
CA LEU A 70 -4.51 -18.10 -16.99
C LEU A 70 -5.82 -18.61 -17.62
N GLU A 71 -5.90 -19.90 -17.89
CA GLU A 71 -7.12 -20.57 -18.33
C GLU A 71 -8.10 -20.77 -17.16
N ASP A 72 -9.40 -20.82 -17.46
CA ASP A 72 -10.43 -21.08 -16.47
C ASP A 72 -10.19 -22.42 -15.75
N GLY A 73 -10.13 -22.38 -14.42
CA GLY A 73 -9.87 -23.55 -13.58
C GLY A 73 -8.38 -23.87 -13.36
N GLN A 74 -7.46 -23.18 -14.00
CA GLN A 74 -6.03 -23.28 -13.73
C GLN A 74 -5.73 -22.69 -12.35
N LYS A 75 -4.99 -23.42 -11.51
CA LYS A 75 -4.55 -22.89 -10.21
C LYS A 75 -3.52 -21.79 -10.43
N TYR A 76 -3.70 -20.67 -9.75
CA TYR A 76 -2.70 -19.63 -9.68
C TYR A 76 -1.45 -20.20 -8.98
N ASP A 77 -0.34 -20.14 -9.67
CA ASP A 77 1.00 -20.40 -9.15
C ASP A 77 1.87 -19.16 -9.47
N GLN A 78 2.73 -18.76 -8.54
CA GLN A 78 3.66 -17.66 -8.76
C GLN A 78 4.58 -17.92 -9.96
N ALA A 79 4.97 -19.19 -10.19
CA ALA A 79 5.74 -19.60 -11.35
C ALA A 79 5.08 -19.24 -12.70
N PHE A 80 3.74 -19.18 -12.73
CA PHE A 80 2.99 -18.75 -13.93
C PHE A 80 3.34 -17.32 -14.35
N LEU A 81 3.64 -16.43 -13.39
CA LEU A 81 3.96 -15.04 -13.70
C LEU A 81 5.26 -14.89 -14.51
N THR A 82 6.19 -15.85 -14.41
CA THR A 82 7.43 -15.85 -15.18
C THR A 82 7.20 -15.99 -16.68
N ASP A 83 6.21 -16.80 -17.05
CA ASP A 83 5.90 -17.10 -18.44
C ASP A 83 4.87 -16.13 -19.04
N SER A 84 4.20 -15.34 -18.20
CA SER A 84 3.21 -14.37 -18.66
C SER A 84 3.86 -13.18 -19.37
N SER A 85 3.47 -12.97 -20.64
CA SER A 85 3.77 -11.74 -21.39
C SER A 85 2.80 -10.60 -21.10
N ALA A 86 1.74 -10.86 -20.32
CA ALA A 86 0.75 -9.85 -19.97
C ALA A 86 1.36 -8.74 -19.12
N ARG A 87 0.89 -7.53 -19.34
CA ARG A 87 1.27 -6.36 -18.55
C ARG A 87 0.05 -5.47 -18.37
N PHE A 88 -0.10 -4.98 -17.14
CA PHE A 88 -1.07 -3.93 -16.83
C PHE A 88 -0.37 -2.57 -16.85
N SER A 89 -1.09 -1.50 -17.18
CA SER A 89 -0.53 -0.15 -17.28
C SER A 89 -1.56 0.91 -16.90
N LEU A 90 -1.07 2.08 -16.45
CA LEU A 90 -1.90 3.26 -16.22
C LEU A 90 -1.99 4.15 -17.45
N SER A 91 -0.99 4.06 -18.35
CA SER A 91 -0.94 4.84 -19.60
C SER A 91 -0.30 4.02 -20.73
N PRO A 92 -1.10 3.48 -21.69
CA PRO A 92 -2.55 3.54 -21.73
C PRO A 92 -3.21 2.73 -20.62
N LEU A 93 -4.39 3.16 -20.18
CA LEU A 93 -5.08 2.52 -19.06
C LEU A 93 -5.58 1.13 -19.45
N SER A 94 -5.16 0.11 -18.70
CA SER A 94 -5.65 -1.26 -18.88
C SER A 94 -7.11 -1.37 -18.47
N ARG A 95 -7.88 -2.18 -19.21
CA ARG A 95 -9.32 -2.38 -19.01
C ARG A 95 -9.65 -2.84 -17.59
N GLU A 96 -8.84 -3.72 -17.01
CA GLU A 96 -9.04 -4.27 -15.67
C GLU A 96 -8.85 -3.19 -14.61
N ILE A 97 -7.86 -2.31 -14.80
CA ILE A 97 -7.66 -1.17 -13.89
C ILE A 97 -8.82 -0.18 -14.03
N GLU A 98 -9.28 0.11 -15.25
CA GLU A 98 -10.43 0.98 -15.48
C GLU A 98 -11.69 0.44 -14.82
N GLN A 99 -11.98 -0.85 -14.99
CA GLN A 99 -13.17 -1.52 -14.48
C GLN A 99 -13.25 -1.55 -12.95
N TYR A 100 -12.10 -1.72 -12.27
CA TYR A 100 -12.02 -1.89 -10.82
C TYR A 100 -11.43 -0.68 -10.10
N SER A 101 -11.46 0.49 -10.72
CA SER A 101 -11.04 1.74 -10.10
C SER A 101 -12.06 2.85 -10.38
N THR A 102 -11.97 3.92 -9.59
CA THR A 102 -12.68 5.17 -9.83
C THR A 102 -11.69 6.33 -9.75
N VAL A 103 -12.01 7.46 -10.40
CA VAL A 103 -11.23 8.70 -10.27
C VAL A 103 -11.95 9.60 -9.29
N LEU A 104 -11.27 9.99 -8.21
CA LEU A 104 -11.79 10.89 -7.20
C LEU A 104 -11.80 12.34 -7.70
N GLU A 105 -12.54 13.22 -7.03
CA GLU A 105 -12.63 14.66 -7.39
C GLU A 105 -11.25 15.35 -7.43
N ASN A 106 -10.31 14.91 -6.60
CA ASN A 106 -8.94 15.41 -6.57
C ASN A 106 -8.05 14.86 -7.70
N GLY A 107 -8.58 14.01 -8.58
CA GLY A 107 -7.87 13.42 -9.72
C GLY A 107 -7.09 12.14 -9.41
N ILE A 108 -7.01 11.71 -8.15
CA ILE A 108 -6.38 10.44 -7.77
C ILE A 108 -7.27 9.28 -8.24
N ARG A 109 -6.67 8.28 -8.90
CA ARG A 109 -7.34 7.02 -9.21
C ARG A 109 -7.29 6.10 -8.00
N LEU A 110 -8.43 5.56 -7.59
CA LEU A 110 -8.58 4.71 -6.41
C LEU A 110 -9.04 3.31 -6.82
N MET A 111 -8.39 2.29 -6.29
CA MET A 111 -8.85 0.90 -6.23
C MET A 111 -9.00 0.49 -4.77
N ALA A 112 -9.97 -0.37 -4.45
CA ALA A 112 -10.16 -0.86 -3.08
C ALA A 112 -10.47 -2.35 -3.07
N ALA A 113 -9.93 -3.07 -2.06
CA ALA A 113 -10.23 -4.49 -1.83
C ALA A 113 -11.73 -4.71 -1.62
N GLY A 114 -12.37 -3.74 -0.99
CA GLY A 114 -13.79 -3.76 -0.65
C GLY A 114 -14.06 -4.23 0.78
N PRO A 115 -15.28 -4.00 1.27
CA PRO A 115 -15.68 -4.38 2.62
C PRO A 115 -15.71 -5.91 2.78
N GLN A 116 -15.74 -6.37 4.03
CA GLN A 116 -15.94 -7.77 4.31
C GLN A 116 -17.25 -8.27 3.67
N THR A 117 -17.14 -9.41 2.98
CA THR A 117 -18.31 -10.09 2.39
C THR A 117 -18.97 -11.02 3.41
N ASP A 118 -20.22 -11.41 3.17
CA ASP A 118 -20.93 -12.39 4.01
C ASP A 118 -20.11 -13.67 4.18
N ASN A 119 -19.43 -14.13 3.14
CA ASN A 119 -18.57 -15.31 3.18
C ASN A 119 -17.40 -15.17 4.18
N VAL A 120 -16.85 -13.97 4.31
CA VAL A 120 -15.80 -13.67 5.31
C VAL A 120 -16.43 -13.55 6.70
N LEU A 121 -17.56 -12.86 6.83
CA LEU A 121 -18.27 -12.68 8.10
C LEU A 121 -18.77 -14.01 8.70
N TYR A 122 -19.23 -14.94 7.86
CA TYR A 122 -19.64 -16.28 8.29
C TYR A 122 -18.48 -17.31 8.37
N GLY A 123 -17.23 -16.86 8.21
CA GLY A 123 -16.04 -17.70 8.38
C GLY A 123 -15.81 -18.74 7.28
N THR A 124 -16.52 -18.66 6.15
CA THR A 124 -16.34 -19.57 5.01
C THR A 124 -15.14 -19.21 4.13
N HIS A 125 -14.68 -17.96 4.19
CA HIS A 125 -13.49 -17.47 3.51
C HIS A 125 -12.65 -16.59 4.46
N CYS A 126 -11.34 -16.60 4.23
CA CYS A 126 -10.42 -15.72 4.96
C CYS A 126 -10.46 -14.29 4.37
N SER A 127 -10.38 -13.27 5.23
CA SER A 127 -10.30 -11.86 4.78
C SER A 127 -9.09 -11.57 3.87
N HIS A 128 -8.05 -12.41 3.90
CA HIS A 128 -6.90 -12.31 3.00
C HIS A 128 -7.25 -12.60 1.53
N SER A 129 -8.34 -13.33 1.28
CA SER A 129 -8.79 -13.61 -0.10
C SER A 129 -9.23 -12.35 -0.85
N LEU A 130 -9.64 -11.29 -0.14
CA LEU A 130 -10.08 -10.03 -0.74
C LEU A 130 -8.95 -9.30 -1.49
N THR A 131 -7.70 -9.54 -1.08
CA THR A 131 -6.51 -8.90 -1.67
C THR A 131 -5.70 -9.82 -2.59
N THR A 132 -6.13 -11.08 -2.77
CA THR A 132 -5.49 -12.03 -3.69
C THR A 132 -5.30 -11.48 -5.11
N PRO A 133 -6.23 -10.66 -5.68
CA PRO A 133 -6.03 -10.06 -6.99
C PRO A 133 -4.76 -9.22 -7.13
N LEU A 134 -4.27 -8.63 -6.04
CA LEU A 134 -3.04 -7.83 -6.02
C LEU A 134 -1.79 -8.66 -6.28
N LYS A 135 -1.81 -9.97 -5.97
CA LYS A 135 -0.71 -10.89 -6.30
C LYS A 135 -0.51 -11.08 -7.81
N VAL A 136 -1.57 -10.86 -8.60
CA VAL A 136 -1.52 -10.89 -10.06
C VAL A 136 -1.22 -9.50 -10.61
N LEU A 137 -1.93 -8.48 -10.11
CA LEU A 137 -1.84 -7.11 -10.64
C LEU A 137 -0.48 -6.48 -10.41
N LEU A 138 0.02 -6.45 -9.14
CA LEU A 138 1.20 -5.65 -8.80
C LEU A 138 2.49 -6.11 -9.50
N PRO A 139 2.82 -7.43 -9.57
CA PRO A 139 4.02 -7.88 -10.28
C PRO A 139 4.00 -7.58 -11.77
N LEU A 140 2.81 -7.62 -12.39
CA LEU A 140 2.64 -7.40 -13.84
C LEU A 140 2.39 -5.93 -14.21
N LEU A 141 2.31 -5.02 -13.23
CA LEU A 141 2.04 -3.61 -13.46
C LEU A 141 3.29 -2.89 -13.94
N GLN A 142 3.24 -2.34 -15.14
CA GLN A 142 4.27 -1.47 -15.70
C GLN A 142 3.91 0.00 -15.46
N LEU A 143 4.88 0.77 -14.99
CA LEU A 143 4.71 2.18 -14.66
C LEU A 143 5.68 3.05 -15.44
N GLN A 144 5.20 4.22 -15.88
CA GLN A 144 6.04 5.27 -16.43
C GLN A 144 6.67 6.12 -15.31
N ASP A 145 7.65 6.96 -15.64
CA ASP A 145 8.43 7.76 -14.65
C ASP A 145 7.57 8.72 -13.81
N ASN A 146 6.45 9.18 -14.36
CA ASN A 146 5.53 10.06 -13.65
C ASN A 146 4.42 9.33 -12.90
N GLU A 147 4.38 7.99 -12.96
CA GLU A 147 3.35 7.17 -12.35
C GLU A 147 3.82 6.60 -11.02
N VAL A 148 2.97 6.70 -10.00
CA VAL A 148 3.23 6.13 -8.67
C VAL A 148 1.99 5.41 -8.18
N VAL A 149 2.21 4.22 -7.62
CA VAL A 149 1.17 3.45 -6.93
C VAL A 149 1.43 3.50 -5.44
N VAL A 150 0.42 3.88 -4.67
CA VAL A 150 0.41 3.89 -3.21
C VAL A 150 -0.51 2.78 -2.75
N VAL A 151 0.03 1.79 -2.03
CA VAL A 151 -0.73 0.64 -1.51
C VAL A 151 -0.83 0.76 0.00
N ASP A 152 -2.05 0.86 0.53
CA ASP A 152 -2.32 0.81 1.96
C ASP A 152 -2.60 -0.63 2.36
N GLU A 153 -1.61 -1.29 2.95
CA GLU A 153 -1.68 -2.71 3.29
C GLU A 153 -2.53 -2.97 4.55
N LYS A 154 -2.99 -4.19 4.70
CA LYS A 154 -3.69 -4.62 5.90
C LYS A 154 -2.79 -4.44 7.14
N ALA A 155 -3.42 -4.14 8.28
CA ALA A 155 -2.71 -3.90 9.53
C ALA A 155 -2.00 -5.15 10.07
N GLY A 156 -0.81 -4.93 10.66
CA GLY A 156 -0.02 -5.96 11.32
C GLY A 156 0.86 -6.79 10.38
N ALA A 157 1.53 -7.78 10.93
CA ALA A 157 2.38 -8.72 10.19
C ALA A 157 1.58 -9.59 9.20
N ASP A 158 0.28 -9.79 9.45
CA ASP A 158 -0.61 -10.55 8.57
C ASP A 158 -0.72 -9.96 7.15
N GLY A 159 -0.60 -8.63 7.01
CA GLY A 159 -0.55 -7.97 5.70
C GLY A 159 0.61 -8.48 4.85
N VAL A 160 1.78 -8.64 5.47
CA VAL A 160 3.00 -9.13 4.80
C VAL A 160 2.90 -10.59 4.42
N THR A 161 2.37 -11.44 5.32
CA THR A 161 2.27 -12.89 5.10
C THR A 161 1.35 -13.29 3.94
N THR A 162 0.56 -12.33 3.42
CA THR A 162 -0.21 -12.56 2.18
C THR A 162 0.67 -12.72 0.95
N GLY A 163 1.94 -12.29 1.00
CA GLY A 163 2.86 -12.30 -0.13
C GLY A 163 2.64 -11.17 -1.16
N ILE A 164 1.73 -10.22 -0.88
CA ILE A 164 1.51 -9.05 -1.73
C ILE A 164 2.75 -8.16 -1.77
N VAL A 165 3.51 -8.14 -0.67
CA VAL A 165 4.72 -7.31 -0.52
C VAL A 165 5.80 -7.61 -1.55
N THR A 166 5.84 -8.80 -2.15
CA THR A 166 6.76 -9.10 -3.24
C THR A 166 6.48 -8.27 -4.50
N GLY A 167 5.23 -7.84 -4.68
CA GLY A 167 4.77 -7.03 -5.80
C GLY A 167 4.93 -5.51 -5.59
N ILE A 168 5.41 -5.04 -4.44
CA ILE A 168 5.72 -3.62 -4.20
C ILE A 168 7.22 -3.36 -4.41
N ASP A 169 7.60 -2.14 -4.77
CA ASP A 169 9.01 -1.77 -4.95
C ASP A 169 9.69 -1.48 -3.61
N VAL A 170 9.00 -0.78 -2.71
CA VAL A 170 9.52 -0.42 -1.38
C VAL A 170 8.37 -0.36 -0.36
N GLY A 171 8.59 -0.91 0.83
CA GLY A 171 7.70 -0.77 1.97
C GLY A 171 8.03 0.47 2.82
N VAL A 172 6.99 1.15 3.29
CA VAL A 172 7.08 2.19 4.32
C VAL A 172 6.44 1.63 5.58
N ILE A 173 7.27 1.28 6.56
CA ILE A 173 6.83 0.71 7.84
C ILE A 173 6.55 1.85 8.82
N VAL A 174 5.28 2.07 9.13
CA VAL A 174 4.80 3.16 10.00
C VAL A 174 4.67 2.66 11.43
N CYS A 175 5.36 3.29 12.37
CA CYS A 175 5.25 3.02 13.79
C CYS A 175 4.96 4.30 14.60
N GLU A 176 4.26 4.15 15.72
CA GLU A 176 4.00 5.21 16.70
C GLU A 176 4.86 4.99 17.95
N PRO A 177 5.08 6.00 18.83
CA PRO A 177 5.91 5.90 20.02
C PRO A 177 5.24 5.04 21.12
N ALA A 178 5.04 3.77 20.81
CA ALA A 178 4.47 2.76 21.71
C ALA A 178 5.17 1.42 21.48
N LEU A 179 5.57 0.77 22.59
CA LEU A 179 6.37 -0.47 22.57
C LEU A 179 5.77 -1.54 21.64
N HIS A 180 4.44 -1.74 21.68
CA HIS A 180 3.79 -2.74 20.85
C HIS A 180 3.81 -2.36 19.37
N SER A 181 3.74 -1.06 19.04
CA SER A 181 3.84 -0.58 17.66
C SER A 181 5.22 -0.84 17.08
N VAL A 182 6.26 -0.54 17.83
CA VAL A 182 7.65 -0.78 17.42
C VAL A 182 7.95 -2.28 17.30
N LYS A 183 7.45 -3.12 18.21
CA LYS A 183 7.60 -4.58 18.10
C LYS A 183 6.97 -5.13 16.82
N ILE A 184 5.77 -4.69 16.47
CA ILE A 184 5.12 -5.11 15.21
C ILE A 184 5.89 -4.57 13.99
N ALA A 185 6.42 -3.34 14.06
CA ALA A 185 7.25 -2.80 12.98
C ALA A 185 8.51 -3.65 12.73
N LYS A 186 9.17 -4.13 13.79
CA LYS A 186 10.30 -5.08 13.67
C LYS A 186 9.89 -6.41 13.04
N GLN A 187 8.75 -6.98 13.46
CA GLN A 187 8.23 -8.23 12.86
C GLN A 187 7.92 -8.05 11.35
N ILE A 188 7.35 -6.90 10.98
CA ILE A 188 7.12 -6.56 9.57
C ILE A 188 8.45 -6.49 8.83
N ALA A 189 9.46 -5.84 9.40
CA ALA A 189 10.80 -5.72 8.80
C ALA A 189 11.46 -7.09 8.57
N GLU A 190 11.40 -8.00 9.56
CA GLU A 190 11.90 -9.38 9.44
C GLU A 190 11.22 -10.13 8.29
N LEU A 191 9.91 -9.95 8.11
CA LEU A 191 9.18 -10.54 6.98
C LEU A 191 9.53 -9.89 5.65
N MET A 192 9.74 -8.56 5.62
CA MET A 192 10.20 -7.86 4.41
C MET A 192 11.58 -8.35 3.98
N ASP A 193 12.49 -8.57 4.95
CA ASP A 193 13.81 -9.16 4.70
C ASP A 193 13.68 -10.59 4.14
N PHE A 194 12.77 -11.40 4.69
CA PHE A 194 12.49 -12.75 4.18
C PHE A 194 12.02 -12.74 2.72
N TYR A 195 11.19 -11.74 2.33
CA TYR A 195 10.72 -11.57 0.95
C TYR A 195 11.69 -10.75 0.09
N GLU A 196 12.86 -10.38 0.58
CA GLU A 196 13.85 -9.53 -0.09
C GLU A 196 13.25 -8.20 -0.61
N THR A 197 12.18 -7.71 0.05
CA THR A 197 11.52 -6.46 -0.32
C THR A 197 12.10 -5.31 0.47
N PRO A 198 12.69 -4.28 -0.18
CA PRO A 198 13.26 -3.13 0.51
C PRO A 198 12.22 -2.37 1.32
N TYR A 199 12.64 -1.74 2.42
CA TYR A 199 11.76 -0.94 3.25
C TYR A 199 12.49 0.22 3.94
N VAL A 200 11.70 1.18 4.44
CA VAL A 200 12.13 2.27 5.31
C VAL A 200 11.18 2.38 6.50
N PHE A 201 11.69 2.87 7.64
CA PHE A 201 10.85 3.17 8.80
C PHE A 201 10.43 4.63 8.81
N VAL A 202 9.19 4.89 9.27
CA VAL A 202 8.64 6.22 9.53
C VAL A 202 8.02 6.24 10.92
N GLY A 203 8.50 7.14 11.79
CA GLY A 203 7.86 7.45 13.06
C GLY A 203 6.65 8.35 12.85
N ASN A 204 5.50 7.99 13.38
CA ASN A 204 4.25 8.77 13.24
C ASN A 204 3.66 9.09 14.62
N LYS A 205 2.79 10.10 14.68
CA LYS A 205 2.17 10.59 15.93
C LYS A 205 3.18 11.03 16.99
N VAL A 206 4.29 11.54 16.52
CA VAL A 206 5.34 12.07 17.40
C VAL A 206 4.86 13.39 17.99
N THR A 207 5.03 13.58 19.29
CA THR A 207 4.64 14.80 20.00
C THR A 207 5.83 15.53 20.63
N SER A 208 6.94 14.81 20.82
CA SER A 208 8.12 15.35 21.52
C SER A 208 9.43 14.71 21.01
N SER A 209 10.57 15.20 21.50
CA SER A 209 11.88 14.60 21.26
C SER A 209 12.02 13.24 21.94
N GLU A 210 11.42 13.07 23.11
CA GLU A 210 11.41 11.82 23.86
C GLU A 210 10.71 10.70 23.08
N ASP A 211 9.65 11.03 22.32
CA ASP A 211 8.97 10.09 21.42
C ASP A 211 9.90 9.61 20.31
N LYS A 212 10.71 10.52 19.73
CA LYS A 212 11.71 10.17 18.71
C LYS A 212 12.78 9.25 19.30
N ASP A 213 13.35 9.65 20.44
CA ASP A 213 14.38 8.88 21.12
C ASP A 213 13.87 7.48 21.51
N PHE A 214 12.62 7.38 21.95
CA PHE A 214 11.96 6.10 22.22
C PHE A 214 11.90 5.22 20.97
N ILE A 215 11.39 5.75 19.85
CA ILE A 215 11.28 4.99 18.59
C ILE A 215 12.68 4.52 18.14
N VAL A 216 13.68 5.41 18.13
CA VAL A 216 15.05 5.09 17.71
C VAL A 216 15.66 4.02 18.60
N SER A 217 15.57 4.17 19.94
CA SER A 217 16.12 3.22 20.88
C SER A 217 15.49 1.83 20.76
N GLU A 218 14.17 1.77 20.59
CA GLU A 218 13.45 0.51 20.46
C GLU A 218 13.63 -0.16 19.09
N LEU A 219 13.71 0.60 18.00
CA LEU A 219 13.99 0.07 16.65
C LEU A 219 15.47 -0.34 16.50
N CYS A 220 16.39 0.32 17.21
CA CYS A 220 17.84 0.29 16.96
C CYS A 220 18.25 0.79 15.56
N ILE A 221 17.37 1.51 14.90
CA ILE A 221 17.53 2.13 13.56
C ILE A 221 16.80 3.46 13.60
N GLU A 222 17.40 4.50 13.01
CA GLU A 222 16.75 5.80 12.88
C GLU A 222 15.75 5.78 11.72
N PRO A 223 14.46 6.09 11.95
CA PRO A 223 13.49 6.28 10.88
C PRO A 223 13.92 7.39 9.91
N VAL A 224 13.58 7.23 8.62
CA VAL A 224 13.92 8.24 7.59
C VAL A 224 13.18 9.56 7.79
N ALA A 225 12.05 9.54 8.50
CA ALA A 225 11.26 10.71 8.84
C ALA A 225 10.44 10.48 10.12
N PHE A 226 10.10 11.58 10.80
CA PHE A 226 9.20 11.62 11.94
C PHE A 226 8.04 12.58 11.66
N LEU A 227 6.83 12.03 11.55
CA LEU A 227 5.61 12.79 11.34
C LEU A 227 5.01 13.19 12.68
N MET A 228 4.87 14.48 12.89
CA MET A 228 4.25 15.02 14.10
C MET A 228 2.76 14.71 14.13
N GLU A 229 2.19 14.53 15.33
CA GLU A 229 0.76 14.34 15.46
C GLU A 229 0.01 15.59 14.92
N SER A 230 -0.89 15.37 13.96
CA SER A 230 -1.67 16.44 13.34
C SER A 230 -3.16 16.29 13.62
N THR A 231 -3.74 17.32 14.21
CA THR A 231 -5.20 17.43 14.39
C THR A 231 -5.92 17.73 13.08
N SER A 232 -5.23 18.31 12.11
CA SER A 232 -5.77 18.62 10.79
C SER A 232 -6.19 17.35 10.04
N ILE A 233 -5.37 16.30 10.06
CA ILE A 233 -5.68 14.99 9.44
C ILE A 233 -6.93 14.37 10.07
N LYS A 234 -7.08 14.47 11.41
CA LYS A 234 -8.24 13.91 12.11
C LYS A 234 -9.55 14.59 11.71
N ARG A 235 -9.50 15.87 11.30
CA ARG A 235 -10.69 16.69 10.96
C ARG A 235 -10.96 16.71 9.46
N ASN A 236 -9.92 16.69 8.64
CA ASN A 236 -10.03 16.73 7.18
C ASN A 236 -8.93 15.85 6.55
N PRO A 237 -9.10 14.52 6.52
CA PRO A 237 -8.09 13.61 6.02
C PRO A 237 -7.86 13.71 4.49
N SER A 238 -8.81 14.30 3.75
CA SER A 238 -8.71 14.48 2.29
C SER A 238 -7.95 15.74 1.88
N ALA A 239 -7.56 16.61 2.82
CA ALA A 239 -6.69 17.73 2.56
C ALA A 239 -5.22 17.39 2.81
N LEU A 240 -4.34 17.85 1.92
CA LEU A 240 -2.90 17.74 2.13
C LEU A 240 -2.46 18.56 3.34
N VAL A 241 -1.73 17.94 4.25
CA VAL A 241 -1.14 18.60 5.42
C VAL A 241 0.22 19.17 5.05
N ALA A 242 0.30 20.48 4.92
CA ALA A 242 1.50 21.16 4.47
C ALA A 242 2.71 20.94 5.40
N GLU A 243 2.45 20.78 6.71
CA GLU A 243 3.48 20.53 7.73
C GLU A 243 4.28 19.24 7.50
N TRP A 244 3.74 18.30 6.73
CA TRP A 244 4.39 17.01 6.45
C TRP A 244 5.13 16.98 5.10
N SER A 245 5.11 18.06 4.33
CA SER A 245 5.63 18.06 2.95
C SER A 245 7.12 17.70 2.86
N ASP A 246 7.94 18.19 3.79
CA ASP A 246 9.38 17.92 3.81
C ASP A 246 9.66 16.46 4.22
N GLU A 247 8.94 15.95 5.20
CA GLU A 247 9.01 14.56 5.65
C GLU A 247 8.56 13.59 4.56
N LEU A 248 7.44 13.89 3.89
CA LEU A 248 6.95 13.07 2.76
C LEU A 248 7.93 13.08 1.59
N THR A 249 8.58 14.23 1.32
CA THR A 249 9.68 14.31 0.36
C THR A 249 10.84 13.40 0.75
N THR A 250 11.22 13.41 2.02
CA THR A 250 12.31 12.59 2.55
C THR A 250 11.97 11.10 2.46
N VAL A 251 10.74 10.70 2.82
CA VAL A 251 10.25 9.32 2.68
C VAL A 251 10.31 8.88 1.22
N LEU A 252 9.79 9.68 0.31
CA LEU A 252 9.78 9.37 -1.13
C LEU A 252 11.19 9.21 -1.70
N ASN A 253 12.11 10.11 -1.35
CA ASN A 253 13.49 10.07 -1.82
C ASN A 253 14.25 8.85 -1.25
N SER A 254 14.00 8.51 0.02
CA SER A 254 14.56 7.32 0.65
C SER A 254 14.03 6.04 0.00
N ALA A 255 12.72 5.97 -0.26
CA ALA A 255 12.11 4.86 -0.98
C ALA A 255 12.70 4.69 -2.40
N LYS A 256 12.91 5.78 -3.14
CA LYS A 256 13.56 5.74 -4.46
C LYS A 256 14.98 5.20 -4.41
N LYS A 257 15.76 5.54 -3.38
CA LYS A 257 17.14 5.03 -3.20
C LYS A 257 17.16 3.54 -2.88
N MET A 258 16.17 3.04 -2.17
CA MET A 258 16.04 1.62 -1.81
C MET A 258 15.55 0.76 -2.98
N ASN A 259 14.84 1.34 -3.95
CA ASN A 259 14.29 0.63 -5.12
C ASN A 259 15.40 0.26 -6.13
N GLN A 260 16.21 -0.73 -5.79
CA GLN A 260 17.34 -1.20 -6.63
C GLN A 260 17.05 -2.53 -7.33
N ASN A 261 16.04 -3.29 -6.87
CA ASN A 261 15.72 -4.63 -7.36
C ASN A 261 14.39 -4.65 -8.13
N ASN A 262 14.35 -5.44 -9.21
CA ASN A 262 13.13 -5.66 -9.95
C ASN A 262 12.14 -6.48 -9.09
N ARG A 263 10.97 -5.91 -8.77
CA ARG A 263 9.92 -6.60 -8.00
C ARG A 263 9.45 -7.90 -8.66
N PHE A 264 9.48 -7.97 -10.00
CA PHE A 264 9.12 -9.18 -10.73
C PHE A 264 10.01 -10.35 -10.37
N ASP A 265 11.33 -10.15 -10.29
CA ASP A 265 12.29 -11.19 -9.94
C ASP A 265 12.08 -11.72 -8.51
N ARG A 266 11.62 -10.87 -7.57
CA ARG A 266 11.28 -11.29 -6.19
C ARG A 266 10.01 -12.14 -6.13
N THR A 267 9.03 -11.81 -6.96
CA THR A 267 7.72 -12.49 -6.95
C THR A 267 7.81 -13.93 -7.45
N VAL A 268 8.80 -14.23 -8.30
CA VAL A 268 8.95 -15.55 -8.95
C VAL A 268 9.96 -16.47 -8.25
N LYS A 269 10.61 -16.00 -7.19
CA LYS A 269 11.44 -16.84 -6.30
C LYS A 269 10.58 -17.63 -5.33
#